data_64579cd08b00ec3320c6c6dce26ed9d8
#
_entry.id   64579cd08b00ec3320c6c6dce26ed9d8
#
_cell.length_a   1.000
_cell.length_b   1.000
_cell.length_c   1.000
_cell.angle_alpha   90.00
_cell.angle_beta   90.00
_cell.angle_gamma   90.00
#
_symmetry.space_group_name_H-M   'P 1'
#
loop_
_entity.id
_entity.type
_entity.pdbx_description
1 polymer ?
#
loop_
_entity_poly.entity_id
_entity_poly.type
_entity_poly.pdbx_seq_one_letter_code
_entity_poly.pdbx_strand_id
1 'polypeptide(L)'
;MEKGKNKSFIKWLEILQQESWQLELLISGFAIFLLVGAYDQVSSLEQEIILLLSGSTYYAILLIPFRVLMGAWLVLLINLVIHVLLRGLWISTIGLRYISGDIDFDLLRLSPKFDHFLKRRIVNFDTYIQQLEKLCSVVFGFTFLIIFMLISGGLYLIGIIVFASILEGVSSEYGGSWVLPILPFFLVYLFGGIIYFLDFISLGWIKQNIGFAKFYYPLYRFFGIITLAFVYRPMYYNMVDNKFGRKVVLFIIPYVLLITLIVGLSFKTQAYLPDNRQLQSMTNTYYDDTADLKIPSYSASINSKFVKNGFAELYLPY
;
A
#
# COMPACT_ATOMS: atom_id res chain seq x y z
N MET A 1 24.75 -13.09 36.55
CA MET A 1 23.44 -13.69 36.16
C MET A 1 22.89 -13.16 34.83
N GLU A 2 23.08 -11.91 34.44
CA GLU A 2 22.59 -11.32 33.18
C GLU A 2 23.21 -11.92 31.88
N LYS A 3 24.52 -12.20 31.87
CA LYS A 3 25.20 -12.79 30.71
C LYS A 3 24.69 -14.20 30.34
N GLY A 4 24.21 -14.98 31.28
CA GLY A 4 23.64 -16.32 31.04
C GLY A 4 22.24 -16.27 30.44
N LYS A 5 21.39 -15.36 30.90
CA LYS A 5 20.05 -15.10 30.36
C LYS A 5 20.10 -14.62 28.91
N ASN A 6 21.08 -13.79 28.60
CA ASN A 6 21.25 -13.27 27.23
C ASN A 6 21.68 -14.38 26.23
N LYS A 7 22.56 -15.30 26.63
CA LYS A 7 22.93 -16.46 25.80
C LYS A 7 21.77 -17.43 25.56
N SER A 8 20.98 -17.71 26.58
CA SER A 8 19.79 -18.56 26.46
C SER A 8 18.73 -17.93 25.56
N PHE A 9 18.51 -16.62 25.68
CA PHE A 9 17.59 -15.88 24.82
C PHE A 9 18.04 -15.84 23.36
N ILE A 10 19.33 -15.62 23.09
CA ILE A 10 19.88 -15.63 21.73
C ILE A 10 19.70 -17.03 21.09
N LYS A 11 20.01 -18.11 21.81
CA LYS A 11 19.83 -19.47 21.31
C LYS A 11 18.37 -19.81 21.05
N TRP A 12 17.46 -19.35 21.90
CA TRP A 12 16.01 -19.48 21.68
C TRP A 12 15.55 -18.71 20.43
N LEU A 13 16.08 -17.50 20.24
CA LEU A 13 15.82 -16.66 19.06
C LEU A 13 16.28 -17.34 17.76
N GLU A 14 17.46 -17.98 17.77
CA GLU A 14 18.00 -18.74 16.64
C GLU A 14 17.07 -19.90 16.27
N ILE A 15 16.60 -20.67 17.26
CA ILE A 15 15.65 -21.77 17.04
C ILE A 15 14.34 -21.24 16.47
N LEU A 16 13.80 -20.18 17.07
CA LEU A 16 12.56 -19.58 16.63
C LEU A 16 12.67 -19.05 15.18
N GLN A 17 13.81 -18.47 14.83
CA GLN A 17 14.08 -18.01 13.47
C GLN A 17 14.13 -19.17 12.47
N GLN A 18 14.71 -20.31 12.86
CA GLN A 18 14.76 -21.52 12.01
C GLN A 18 13.38 -22.10 11.74
N GLU A 19 12.44 -21.98 12.70
CA GLU A 19 11.08 -22.53 12.56
C GLU A 19 10.09 -21.51 11.98
N SER A 20 10.41 -20.22 12.00
CA SER A 20 9.49 -19.13 11.62
C SER A 20 9.11 -19.13 10.13
N TRP A 21 9.94 -19.71 9.27
CA TRP A 21 9.73 -19.70 7.82
C TRP A 21 8.41 -20.35 7.38
N GLN A 22 7.94 -21.36 8.11
CA GLN A 22 6.65 -22.00 7.83
C GLN A 22 5.49 -21.06 8.12
N LEU A 23 5.58 -20.33 9.24
CA LEU A 23 4.59 -19.33 9.62
C LEU A 23 4.59 -18.13 8.66
N GLU A 24 5.77 -17.67 8.22
CA GLU A 24 5.88 -16.61 7.23
C GLU A 24 5.15 -16.97 5.92
N LEU A 25 5.35 -18.21 5.43
CA LEU A 25 4.70 -18.70 4.22
C LEU A 25 3.18 -18.81 4.38
N LEU A 26 2.74 -19.35 5.53
CA LEU A 26 1.33 -19.52 5.84
C LEU A 26 0.61 -18.16 5.96
N ILE A 27 1.21 -17.22 6.68
CA ILE A 27 0.67 -15.86 6.84
C ILE A 27 0.59 -15.15 5.48
N SER A 28 1.65 -15.25 4.67
CA SER A 28 1.66 -14.62 3.35
C SER A 28 0.64 -15.23 2.40
N GLY A 29 0.50 -16.55 2.37
CA GLY A 29 -0.49 -17.24 1.55
C GLY A 29 -1.93 -16.90 1.97
N PHE A 30 -2.21 -16.90 3.28
CA PHE A 30 -3.53 -16.52 3.79
C PHE A 30 -3.84 -15.04 3.53
N ALA A 31 -2.87 -14.16 3.69
CA ALA A 31 -3.05 -12.74 3.40
C ALA A 31 -3.32 -12.49 1.90
N ILE A 32 -2.63 -13.19 0.98
CA ILE A 32 -2.93 -13.14 -0.45
C ILE A 32 -4.37 -13.57 -0.71
N PHE A 33 -4.80 -14.69 -0.13
CA PHE A 33 -6.16 -15.18 -0.28
C PHE A 33 -7.20 -14.16 0.19
N LEU A 34 -6.99 -13.54 1.36
CA LEU A 34 -7.88 -12.50 1.87
C LEU A 34 -7.89 -11.25 0.98
N LEU A 35 -6.72 -10.79 0.53
CA LEU A 35 -6.63 -9.62 -0.34
C LEU A 35 -7.32 -9.85 -1.69
N VAL A 36 -7.12 -11.00 -2.32
CA VAL A 36 -7.78 -11.33 -3.58
C VAL A 36 -9.29 -11.48 -3.38
N GLY A 37 -9.71 -12.16 -2.31
CA GLY A 37 -11.13 -12.37 -2.01
C GLY A 37 -11.89 -11.10 -1.62
N ALA A 38 -11.20 -10.09 -1.07
CA ALA A 38 -11.81 -8.81 -0.69
C ALA A 38 -11.80 -7.77 -1.83
N TYR A 39 -11.22 -8.08 -2.98
CA TYR A 39 -11.06 -7.11 -4.08
C TYR A 39 -12.39 -6.52 -4.57
N ASP A 40 -13.39 -7.37 -4.79
CA ASP A 40 -14.70 -6.93 -5.30
C ASP A 40 -15.42 -6.03 -4.31
N GLN A 41 -15.34 -6.34 -3.01
CA GLN A 41 -15.94 -5.52 -1.95
C GLN A 41 -15.27 -4.14 -1.85
N VAL A 42 -13.95 -4.11 -1.95
CA VAL A 42 -13.20 -2.85 -1.90
C VAL A 42 -13.42 -2.03 -3.17
N SER A 43 -13.54 -2.68 -4.33
CA SER A 43 -13.87 -2.02 -5.60
C SER A 43 -15.28 -1.43 -5.62
N SER A 44 -16.27 -2.11 -5.00
CA SER A 44 -17.64 -1.56 -4.88
C SER A 44 -17.71 -0.34 -3.97
N LEU A 45 -16.90 -0.29 -2.90
CA LEU A 45 -16.78 0.90 -2.05
C LEU A 45 -16.27 2.11 -2.83
N GLU A 46 -15.42 1.93 -3.85
CA GLU A 46 -14.99 3.03 -4.71
C GLU A 46 -16.18 3.68 -5.40
N GLN A 47 -17.06 2.89 -5.96
CA GLN A 47 -18.25 3.39 -6.66
C GLN A 47 -19.18 4.14 -5.70
N GLU A 48 -19.41 3.62 -4.50
CA GLU A 48 -20.21 4.28 -3.46
C GLU A 48 -19.59 5.62 -3.04
N ILE A 49 -18.27 5.67 -2.82
CA ILE A 49 -17.56 6.90 -2.47
C ILE A 49 -17.63 7.92 -3.62
N ILE A 50 -17.45 7.49 -4.87
CA ILE A 50 -17.59 8.35 -6.04
C ILE A 50 -18.98 9.00 -6.07
N LEU A 51 -20.01 8.23 -5.80
CA LEU A 51 -21.38 8.71 -5.82
C LEU A 51 -21.70 9.68 -4.68
N LEU A 52 -21.26 9.35 -3.47
CA LEU A 52 -21.40 10.23 -2.31
C LEU A 52 -20.72 11.59 -2.52
N LEU A 53 -19.58 11.57 -3.22
CA LEU A 53 -18.78 12.78 -3.45
C LEU A 53 -19.12 13.51 -4.75
N SER A 54 -19.91 12.93 -5.65
CA SER A 54 -20.19 13.49 -7.00
C SER A 54 -20.83 14.86 -6.98
N GLY A 55 -21.54 15.24 -5.90
CA GLY A 55 -22.10 16.57 -5.68
C GLY A 55 -21.14 17.59 -5.04
N SER A 56 -19.94 17.16 -4.62
CA SER A 56 -18.99 18.02 -3.92
C SER A 56 -18.04 18.72 -4.88
N THR A 57 -17.79 20.04 -4.64
CA THR A 57 -16.76 20.80 -5.35
C THR A 57 -15.35 20.21 -5.17
N TYR A 58 -15.14 19.47 -4.08
CA TYR A 58 -13.86 18.88 -3.71
C TYR A 58 -13.73 17.40 -4.09
N TYR A 59 -14.64 16.86 -4.88
CA TYR A 59 -14.72 15.48 -5.33
C TYR A 59 -13.34 14.90 -5.76
N ALA A 60 -12.63 15.58 -6.66
CA ALA A 60 -11.36 15.12 -7.18
C ALA A 60 -10.28 14.98 -6.09
N ILE A 61 -10.25 15.92 -5.12
CA ILE A 61 -9.29 15.92 -4.01
C ILE A 61 -9.60 14.79 -3.03
N LEU A 62 -10.87 14.53 -2.74
CA LEU A 62 -11.32 13.50 -1.81
C LEU A 62 -11.12 12.08 -2.36
N LEU A 63 -11.09 11.91 -3.69
CA LEU A 63 -10.78 10.62 -4.32
C LEU A 63 -9.29 10.24 -4.29
N ILE A 64 -8.39 11.21 -4.22
CA ILE A 64 -6.93 10.93 -4.23
C ILE A 64 -6.54 9.95 -3.12
N PRO A 65 -6.93 10.13 -1.85
CA PRO A 65 -6.60 9.21 -0.77
C PRO A 65 -7.08 7.78 -1.02
N PHE A 66 -8.28 7.63 -1.55
CA PHE A 66 -8.83 6.31 -1.87
C PHE A 66 -8.03 5.61 -2.97
N ARG A 67 -7.64 6.34 -4.01
CA ARG A 67 -6.79 5.82 -5.08
C ARG A 67 -5.40 5.42 -4.59
N VAL A 68 -4.83 6.21 -3.70
CA VAL A 68 -3.56 5.87 -3.04
C VAL A 68 -3.70 4.57 -2.23
N LEU A 69 -4.82 4.40 -1.53
CA LEU A 69 -5.10 3.18 -0.77
C LEU A 69 -5.21 1.96 -1.70
N MET A 70 -5.89 2.08 -2.83
CA MET A 70 -5.99 1.02 -3.84
C MET A 70 -4.63 0.68 -4.46
N GLY A 71 -3.82 1.68 -4.76
CA GLY A 71 -2.44 1.46 -5.23
C GLY A 71 -1.61 0.70 -4.19
N ALA A 72 -1.71 1.08 -2.94
CA ALA A 72 -1.01 0.42 -1.86
C ALA A 72 -1.52 -1.02 -1.58
N TRP A 73 -2.81 -1.28 -1.78
CA TRP A 73 -3.37 -2.63 -1.78
C TRP A 73 -2.71 -3.54 -2.81
N LEU A 74 -2.59 -3.06 -4.04
CA LEU A 74 -1.94 -3.80 -5.11
C LEU A 74 -0.45 -4.02 -4.83
N VAL A 75 0.24 -2.99 -4.31
CA VAL A 75 1.65 -3.12 -3.87
C VAL A 75 1.80 -4.19 -2.80
N LEU A 76 0.89 -4.20 -1.82
CA LEU A 76 0.90 -5.21 -0.76
C LEU A 76 0.72 -6.62 -1.33
N LEU A 77 -0.25 -6.81 -2.21
CA LEU A 77 -0.51 -8.08 -2.87
C LEU A 77 0.72 -8.57 -3.65
N ILE A 78 1.30 -7.72 -4.51
CA ILE A 78 2.48 -8.08 -5.31
C ILE A 78 3.68 -8.39 -4.41
N ASN A 79 3.88 -7.61 -3.34
CA ASN A 79 4.98 -7.85 -2.40
C ASN A 79 4.84 -9.21 -1.68
N LEU A 80 3.62 -9.58 -1.30
CA LEU A 80 3.35 -10.89 -0.71
C LEU A 80 3.58 -12.03 -1.71
N VAL A 81 3.18 -11.87 -2.97
CA VAL A 81 3.44 -12.85 -4.04
C VAL A 81 4.95 -13.01 -4.25
N ILE A 82 5.69 -11.91 -4.34
CA ILE A 82 7.16 -11.94 -4.44
C ILE A 82 7.77 -12.68 -3.25
N HIS A 83 7.29 -12.40 -2.03
CA HIS A 83 7.76 -13.07 -0.82
C HIS A 83 7.56 -14.59 -0.90
N VAL A 84 6.37 -15.05 -1.29
CA VAL A 84 6.06 -16.49 -1.43
C VAL A 84 6.95 -17.15 -2.48
N LEU A 85 7.16 -16.49 -3.64
CA LEU A 85 8.05 -16.98 -4.69
C LEU A 85 9.51 -17.07 -4.23
N LEU A 86 10.01 -16.04 -3.55
CA LEU A 86 11.37 -16.07 -2.97
C LEU A 86 11.53 -17.15 -1.93
N ARG A 87 10.51 -17.38 -1.10
CA ARG A 87 10.54 -18.44 -0.09
C ARG A 87 10.50 -19.82 -0.72
N GLY A 88 9.71 -20.00 -1.79
CA GLY A 88 9.70 -21.22 -2.60
C GLY A 88 11.06 -21.49 -3.25
N LEU A 89 11.71 -20.47 -3.80
CA LEU A 89 13.05 -20.55 -4.36
C LEU A 89 14.09 -20.94 -3.28
N TRP A 90 14.01 -20.33 -2.10
CA TRP A 90 14.90 -20.66 -0.97
C TRP A 90 14.76 -22.12 -0.55
N ILE A 91 13.52 -22.63 -0.39
CA ILE A 91 13.25 -24.05 -0.06
C ILE A 91 13.81 -24.98 -1.14
N SER A 92 13.56 -24.66 -2.41
CA SER A 92 14.08 -25.43 -3.56
C SER A 92 15.61 -25.48 -3.57
N THR A 93 16.24 -24.35 -3.25
CA THR A 93 17.72 -24.25 -3.20
C THR A 93 18.30 -25.11 -2.09
N ILE A 94 17.67 -25.17 -0.91
CA ILE A 94 18.07 -26.07 0.18
C ILE A 94 17.94 -27.52 -0.26
N GLY A 95 16.85 -27.89 -0.91
CA GLY A 95 16.64 -29.23 -1.45
C GLY A 95 17.73 -29.62 -2.46
N LEU A 96 18.08 -28.74 -3.38
CA LEU A 96 19.17 -28.96 -4.34
C LEU A 96 20.52 -29.09 -3.65
N ARG A 97 20.78 -28.26 -2.63
CA ARG A 97 22.03 -28.36 -1.84
C ARG A 97 22.18 -29.71 -1.16
N TYR A 98 21.08 -30.26 -0.65
CA TYR A 98 21.09 -31.57 0.00
C TYR A 98 21.40 -32.70 -0.98
N ILE A 99 20.95 -32.61 -2.24
CA ILE A 99 21.14 -33.67 -3.25
C ILE A 99 22.48 -33.52 -3.97
N SER A 100 22.87 -32.33 -4.38
CA SER A 100 23.97 -32.10 -5.34
C SER A 100 25.28 -31.65 -4.71
N GLY A 101 25.28 -31.20 -3.45
CA GLY A 101 26.47 -30.63 -2.82
C GLY A 101 26.90 -29.28 -3.48
N ASP A 102 28.22 -29.07 -3.58
CA ASP A 102 28.79 -27.91 -4.25
C ASP A 102 28.85 -28.12 -5.76
N ILE A 103 28.82 -27.00 -6.52
CA ILE A 103 28.87 -27.04 -7.98
C ILE A 103 30.31 -27.40 -8.40
N ASP A 104 30.46 -28.56 -9.06
CA ASP A 104 31.70 -28.95 -9.68
C ASP A 104 31.78 -28.44 -11.12
N PHE A 105 32.52 -27.33 -11.31
CA PHE A 105 32.67 -26.70 -12.62
C PHE A 105 33.52 -27.55 -13.59
N ASP A 106 34.37 -28.45 -13.09
CA ASP A 106 35.24 -29.27 -13.92
C ASP A 106 34.43 -30.37 -14.60
N LEU A 107 33.39 -30.89 -13.94
CA LEU A 107 32.43 -31.84 -14.54
C LEU A 107 31.58 -31.19 -15.68
N LEU A 108 31.40 -29.87 -15.67
CA LEU A 108 30.58 -29.19 -16.69
C LEU A 108 31.31 -29.05 -18.04
N ARG A 109 32.62 -29.32 -18.13
CA ARG A 109 33.47 -29.29 -19.34
C ARG A 109 33.26 -28.02 -20.16
N LEU A 110 33.16 -26.86 -19.49
CA LEU A 110 32.91 -25.57 -20.10
C LEU A 110 34.17 -25.06 -20.85
N SER A 111 33.97 -24.24 -21.88
CA SER A 111 35.10 -23.56 -22.48
C SER A 111 35.74 -22.57 -21.48
N PRO A 112 37.06 -22.30 -21.60
CA PRO A 112 37.78 -21.52 -20.59
C PRO A 112 37.20 -20.15 -20.30
N LYS A 113 36.59 -19.48 -21.31
CA LYS A 113 35.92 -18.20 -21.14
C LYS A 113 34.69 -18.28 -20.26
N PHE A 114 33.85 -19.32 -20.47
CA PHE A 114 32.63 -19.54 -19.68
C PHE A 114 32.96 -20.04 -18.30
N ASP A 115 33.91 -20.94 -18.16
CA ASP A 115 34.37 -21.46 -16.87
C ASP A 115 34.84 -20.33 -15.95
N HIS A 116 35.74 -19.46 -16.46
CA HIS A 116 36.22 -18.30 -15.72
C HIS A 116 35.11 -17.30 -15.38
N PHE A 117 34.18 -17.06 -16.32
CA PHE A 117 33.05 -16.15 -16.09
C PHE A 117 32.11 -16.71 -15.01
N LEU A 118 31.75 -17.97 -15.09
CA LEU A 118 30.79 -18.60 -14.17
C LEU A 118 31.39 -18.79 -12.78
N LYS A 119 32.63 -19.27 -12.65
CA LYS A 119 33.34 -19.35 -11.37
C LYS A 119 33.44 -18.00 -10.65
N ARG A 120 33.51 -16.89 -11.41
CA ARG A 120 33.52 -15.53 -10.83
C ARG A 120 32.13 -15.00 -10.49
N ARG A 121 31.08 -15.45 -11.21
CA ARG A 121 29.70 -14.94 -11.08
C ARG A 121 28.88 -15.77 -10.12
N ILE A 122 29.06 -17.07 -10.13
CA ILE A 122 28.30 -17.96 -9.24
C ILE A 122 28.97 -17.93 -7.88
N VAL A 123 28.27 -17.36 -6.94
CA VAL A 123 28.65 -17.35 -5.53
C VAL A 123 28.52 -18.75 -4.97
N ASN A 124 29.34 -19.11 -3.97
CA ASN A 124 29.19 -20.36 -3.22
C ASN A 124 27.69 -20.56 -2.82
N PHE A 125 27.21 -21.78 -3.03
CA PHE A 125 25.82 -22.16 -2.87
C PHE A 125 25.28 -21.83 -1.46
N ASP A 126 26.07 -22.02 -0.43
CA ASP A 126 25.71 -21.69 0.97
C ASP A 126 25.54 -20.18 1.16
N THR A 127 26.40 -19.39 0.53
CA THR A 127 26.27 -17.91 0.54
C THR A 127 25.01 -17.45 -0.19
N TYR A 128 24.65 -18.12 -1.29
CA TYR A 128 23.42 -17.84 -2.02
C TYR A 128 22.16 -18.12 -1.18
N ILE A 129 22.10 -19.27 -0.49
CA ILE A 129 21.02 -19.62 0.43
C ILE A 129 20.87 -18.56 1.52
N GLN A 130 21.99 -18.14 2.14
CA GLN A 130 21.95 -17.08 3.17
C GLN A 130 21.48 -15.74 2.63
N GLN A 131 21.84 -15.38 1.40
CA GLN A 131 21.36 -14.16 0.76
C GLN A 131 19.85 -14.21 0.48
N LEU A 132 19.35 -15.36 -0.01
CA LEU A 132 17.92 -15.57 -0.21
C LEU A 132 17.14 -15.47 1.10
N GLU A 133 17.64 -16.08 2.17
CA GLU A 133 17.02 -16.02 3.49
C GLU A 133 16.92 -14.56 3.98
N LYS A 134 18.03 -13.81 3.90
CA LYS A 134 18.02 -12.39 4.26
C LYS A 134 17.03 -11.58 3.40
N LEU A 135 16.95 -11.88 2.11
CA LEU A 135 16.03 -11.21 1.20
C LEU A 135 14.57 -11.54 1.56
N CYS A 136 14.25 -12.80 1.81
CA CYS A 136 12.90 -13.20 2.25
C CYS A 136 12.48 -12.47 3.52
N SER A 137 13.34 -12.47 4.54
CA SER A 137 13.05 -11.82 5.82
C SER A 137 12.87 -10.30 5.67
N VAL A 138 13.65 -9.63 4.82
CA VAL A 138 13.51 -8.19 4.58
C VAL A 138 12.24 -7.89 3.80
N VAL A 139 11.91 -8.68 2.76
CA VAL A 139 10.66 -8.51 1.98
C VAL A 139 9.44 -8.76 2.85
N PHE A 140 9.48 -9.79 3.71
CA PHE A 140 8.41 -10.06 4.67
C PHE A 140 8.25 -8.93 5.69
N GLY A 141 9.35 -8.46 6.27
CA GLY A 141 9.33 -7.31 7.16
C GLY A 141 8.78 -6.04 6.50
N PHE A 142 9.15 -5.81 5.23
CA PHE A 142 8.63 -4.69 4.46
C PHE A 142 7.11 -4.78 4.24
N THR A 143 6.56 -5.99 4.10
CA THR A 143 5.10 -6.22 4.03
C THR A 143 4.38 -5.61 5.24
N PHE A 144 4.88 -5.85 6.45
CA PHE A 144 4.30 -5.27 7.66
C PHE A 144 4.43 -3.75 7.70
N LEU A 145 5.54 -3.20 7.21
CA LEU A 145 5.67 -1.74 7.10
C LEU A 145 4.64 -1.14 6.15
N ILE A 146 4.33 -1.80 5.03
CA ILE A 146 3.25 -1.37 4.12
C ILE A 146 1.90 -1.42 4.84
N ILE A 147 1.60 -2.50 5.57
CA ILE A 147 0.34 -2.65 6.33
C ILE A 147 0.20 -1.50 7.34
N PHE A 148 1.24 -1.24 8.13
CA PHE A 148 1.20 -0.14 9.09
C PHE A 148 1.13 1.23 8.42
N MET A 149 1.75 1.41 7.26
CA MET A 149 1.63 2.64 6.48
C MET A 149 0.19 2.84 5.99
N LEU A 150 -0.50 1.78 5.55
CA LEU A 150 -1.91 1.82 5.17
C LEU A 150 -2.81 2.18 6.35
N ILE A 151 -2.62 1.53 7.50
CA ILE A 151 -3.36 1.84 8.73
C ILE A 151 -3.12 3.30 9.14
N SER A 152 -1.86 3.74 9.13
CA SER A 152 -1.47 5.11 9.47
C SER A 152 -2.08 6.14 8.52
N GLY A 153 -2.08 5.84 7.22
CA GLY A 153 -2.72 6.65 6.19
C GLY A 153 -4.23 6.74 6.41
N GLY A 154 -4.88 5.61 6.68
CA GLY A 154 -6.31 5.55 6.99
C GLY A 154 -6.68 6.39 8.22
N LEU A 155 -5.93 6.26 9.32
CA LEU A 155 -6.15 7.06 10.53
C LEU A 155 -5.95 8.56 10.28
N TYR A 156 -4.95 8.93 9.50
CA TYR A 156 -4.73 10.31 9.09
C TYR A 156 -5.90 10.85 8.26
N LEU A 157 -6.45 10.06 7.33
CA LEU A 157 -7.60 10.45 6.51
C LEU A 157 -8.87 10.60 7.35
N ILE A 158 -9.11 9.69 8.29
CA ILE A 158 -10.22 9.81 9.25
C ILE A 158 -10.10 11.13 10.02
N GLY A 159 -8.91 11.50 10.45
CA GLY A 159 -8.68 12.78 11.10
C GLY A 159 -8.99 14.00 10.20
N ILE A 160 -8.67 13.94 8.90
CA ILE A 160 -9.06 14.99 7.93
C ILE A 160 -10.60 15.10 7.84
N ILE A 161 -11.29 13.97 7.72
CA ILE A 161 -12.76 13.94 7.61
C ILE A 161 -13.40 14.52 8.87
N VAL A 162 -12.93 14.12 10.06
CA VAL A 162 -13.43 14.66 11.33
C VAL A 162 -13.20 16.15 11.43
N PHE A 163 -12.02 16.66 11.07
CA PHE A 163 -11.74 18.08 11.06
C PHE A 163 -12.63 18.85 10.07
N ALA A 164 -12.80 18.31 8.86
CA ALA A 164 -13.69 18.91 7.85
C ALA A 164 -15.13 18.99 8.33
N SER A 165 -15.63 17.91 8.96
CA SER A 165 -16.99 17.88 9.53
C SER A 165 -17.17 18.90 10.67
N ILE A 166 -16.16 19.10 11.51
CA ILE A 166 -16.17 20.14 12.55
C ILE A 166 -16.25 21.53 11.91
N LEU A 167 -15.45 21.80 10.88
CA LEU A 167 -15.45 23.08 10.18
C LEU A 167 -16.81 23.37 9.54
N GLU A 168 -17.41 22.37 8.91
CA GLU A 168 -18.74 22.49 8.31
C GLU A 168 -19.82 22.72 9.36
N GLY A 169 -19.81 21.96 10.47
CA GLY A 169 -20.74 22.13 11.57
C GLY A 169 -20.64 23.53 12.21
N VAL A 170 -19.44 24.02 12.45
CA VAL A 170 -19.22 25.37 12.98
C VAL A 170 -19.69 26.43 11.98
N SER A 171 -19.44 26.24 10.69
CA SER A 171 -19.88 27.17 9.65
C SER A 171 -21.41 27.28 9.54
N SER A 172 -22.10 26.14 9.67
CA SER A 172 -23.57 26.07 9.58
C SER A 172 -24.27 26.65 10.81
N GLU A 173 -23.70 26.44 12.01
CA GLU A 173 -24.33 26.81 13.27
C GLU A 173 -23.99 28.27 13.67
N TYR A 174 -22.73 28.68 13.50
CA TYR A 174 -22.22 29.95 14.00
C TYR A 174 -21.84 30.96 12.88
N GLY A 175 -21.89 30.53 11.62
CA GLY A 175 -21.50 31.33 10.45
C GLY A 175 -20.00 31.21 10.12
N GLY A 176 -19.66 31.57 8.88
CA GLY A 176 -18.33 31.40 8.31
C GLY A 176 -17.20 32.13 9.02
N SER A 177 -17.50 33.21 9.80
CA SER A 177 -16.49 33.94 10.57
C SER A 177 -15.85 33.09 11.68
N TRP A 178 -16.56 32.14 12.25
CA TRP A 178 -16.05 31.23 13.29
C TRP A 178 -15.17 30.11 12.74
N VAL A 179 -15.14 29.91 11.44
CA VAL A 179 -14.22 28.98 10.77
C VAL A 179 -12.79 29.53 10.74
N LEU A 180 -12.62 30.85 10.66
CA LEU A 180 -11.31 31.52 10.54
C LEU A 180 -10.31 31.13 11.64
N PRO A 181 -10.67 31.07 12.94
CA PRO A 181 -9.72 30.67 13.99
C PRO A 181 -9.39 29.18 14.00
N ILE A 182 -10.23 28.32 13.42
CA ILE A 182 -10.02 26.86 13.36
C ILE A 182 -9.21 26.45 12.13
N LEU A 183 -9.33 27.19 11.04
CA LEU A 183 -8.68 26.90 9.77
C LEU A 183 -7.15 26.71 9.87
N PRO A 184 -6.38 27.52 10.63
CA PRO A 184 -4.94 27.30 10.78
C PRO A 184 -4.59 25.92 11.38
N PHE A 185 -5.36 25.44 12.35
CA PHE A 185 -5.16 24.12 12.95
C PHE A 185 -5.42 23.00 11.94
N PHE A 186 -6.45 23.14 11.12
CA PHE A 186 -6.71 22.22 10.03
C PHE A 186 -5.56 22.17 9.01
N LEU A 187 -5.05 23.35 8.61
CA LEU A 187 -3.92 23.43 7.69
C LEU A 187 -2.64 22.83 8.28
N VAL A 188 -2.36 23.06 9.57
CA VAL A 188 -1.22 22.44 10.28
C VAL A 188 -1.39 20.93 10.32
N TYR A 189 -2.59 20.42 10.56
CA TYR A 189 -2.86 18.99 10.50
C TYR A 189 -2.60 18.42 9.09
N LEU A 190 -3.17 19.05 8.06
CA LEU A 190 -3.08 18.60 6.68
C LEU A 190 -1.62 18.60 6.17
N PHE A 191 -0.91 19.72 6.28
CA PHE A 191 0.47 19.82 5.82
C PHE A 191 1.45 19.07 6.73
N GLY A 192 1.20 19.09 8.02
CA GLY A 192 2.02 18.35 9.00
C GLY A 192 2.01 16.84 8.75
N GLY A 193 0.86 16.27 8.42
CA GLY A 193 0.75 14.86 8.04
C GLY A 193 1.49 14.53 6.76
N ILE A 194 1.37 15.38 5.73
CA ILE A 194 2.13 15.21 4.48
C ILE A 194 3.63 15.21 4.75
N ILE A 195 4.13 16.17 5.54
CA ILE A 195 5.55 16.25 5.91
C ILE A 195 5.98 14.99 6.69
N TYR A 196 5.11 14.48 7.57
CA TYR A 196 5.37 13.27 8.33
C TYR A 196 5.52 12.04 7.43
N PHE A 197 4.66 11.85 6.42
CA PHE A 197 4.77 10.77 5.45
C PHE A 197 5.98 10.93 4.52
N LEU A 198 6.31 12.15 4.10
CA LEU A 198 7.51 12.43 3.32
C LEU A 198 8.79 12.10 4.10
N ASP A 199 8.84 12.40 5.40
CA ASP A 199 9.96 12.02 6.26
C ASP A 199 10.09 10.50 6.40
N PHE A 200 8.97 9.78 6.50
CA PHE A 200 8.96 8.32 6.52
C PHE A 200 9.51 7.74 5.21
N ILE A 201 9.06 8.21 4.06
CA ILE A 201 9.50 7.75 2.73
C ILE A 201 10.97 8.12 2.49
N SER A 202 11.40 9.30 2.91
CA SER A 202 12.79 9.78 2.75
C SER A 202 13.78 9.17 3.74
N LEU A 203 13.37 8.12 4.48
CA LEU A 203 14.18 7.43 5.48
C LEU A 203 14.71 8.36 6.60
N GLY A 204 13.92 9.38 6.95
CA GLY A 204 14.25 10.30 8.03
C GLY A 204 15.18 11.44 7.65
N TRP A 205 15.25 11.81 6.38
CA TRP A 205 16.11 12.90 5.89
C TRP A 205 15.81 14.24 6.58
N ILE A 206 14.53 14.54 6.86
CA ILE A 206 14.13 15.78 7.54
C ILE A 206 14.71 15.85 8.97
N LYS A 207 14.80 14.70 9.64
CA LYS A 207 15.36 14.61 11.02
C LYS A 207 16.86 14.85 11.10
N GLN A 208 17.56 14.66 10.00
CA GLN A 208 19.01 14.85 9.95
C GLN A 208 19.39 16.34 9.89
N ASN A 209 18.47 17.20 9.47
CA ASN A 209 18.70 18.63 9.38
C ASN A 209 18.34 19.33 10.71
N ILE A 210 19.35 19.85 11.42
CA ILE A 210 19.22 20.45 12.77
C ILE A 210 18.20 21.61 12.78
N GLY A 211 18.18 22.43 11.72
CA GLY A 211 17.30 23.60 11.64
C GLY A 211 15.81 23.20 11.56
N PHE A 212 15.50 22.25 10.69
CA PHE A 212 14.14 21.74 10.53
C PHE A 212 13.69 20.85 11.69
N ALA A 213 14.61 20.12 12.31
CA ALA A 213 14.31 19.18 13.39
C ALA A 213 13.57 19.82 14.56
N LYS A 214 13.90 21.08 14.94
CA LYS A 214 13.22 21.79 16.01
C LYS A 214 11.74 22.01 15.76
N PHE A 215 11.38 22.44 14.53
CA PHE A 215 9.98 22.68 14.16
C PHE A 215 9.22 21.39 13.87
N TYR A 216 9.93 20.40 13.33
CA TYR A 216 9.34 19.12 12.99
C TYR A 216 9.10 18.22 14.20
N TYR A 217 9.89 18.33 15.26
CA TYR A 217 9.80 17.47 16.45
C TYR A 217 8.41 17.40 17.09
N PRO A 218 7.71 18.53 17.37
CA PRO A 218 6.36 18.47 17.93
C PRO A 218 5.35 17.81 16.98
N LEU A 219 5.43 18.10 15.69
CA LEU A 219 4.61 17.44 14.65
C LEU A 219 4.87 15.94 14.60
N TYR A 220 6.14 15.55 14.60
CA TYR A 220 6.55 14.14 14.60
C TYR A 220 6.03 13.38 15.81
N ARG A 221 6.01 14.01 16.99
CA ARG A 221 5.47 13.41 18.20
C ARG A 221 3.95 13.25 18.12
N PHE A 222 3.25 14.29 17.67
CA PHE A 222 1.81 14.32 17.51
C PHE A 222 1.33 13.27 16.49
N PHE A 223 1.86 13.30 15.29
CA PHE A 223 1.51 12.31 14.26
C PHE A 223 1.95 10.90 14.63
N GLY A 224 3.04 10.76 15.37
CA GLY A 224 3.49 9.47 15.86
C GLY A 224 2.50 8.78 16.80
N ILE A 225 1.64 9.51 17.48
CA ILE A 225 0.55 8.97 18.30
C ILE A 225 -0.62 8.58 17.39
N ILE A 226 -1.06 9.49 16.54
CA ILE A 226 -2.20 9.28 15.61
C ILE A 226 -1.96 8.09 14.69
N THR A 227 -0.76 7.97 14.13
CA THR A 227 -0.39 6.92 13.18
C THR A 227 0.07 5.63 13.84
N LEU A 228 -0.07 5.48 15.14
CA LEU A 228 0.39 4.32 15.92
C LEU A 228 1.88 3.98 15.66
N ALA A 229 2.70 5.00 15.43
CA ALA A 229 4.10 4.82 15.05
C ALA A 229 4.93 4.05 16.08
N PHE A 230 4.51 4.01 17.34
CA PHE A 230 5.18 3.26 18.40
C PHE A 230 5.24 1.75 18.09
N VAL A 231 4.30 1.22 17.30
CA VAL A 231 4.26 -0.20 16.93
C VAL A 231 5.32 -0.51 15.86
N TYR A 232 5.42 0.28 14.80
CA TYR A 232 6.29 -0.02 13.67
C TYR A 232 7.66 0.66 13.70
N ARG A 233 7.87 1.66 14.57
CA ARG A 233 9.16 2.36 14.69
C ARG A 233 10.37 1.44 14.92
N PRO A 234 10.33 0.47 15.85
CA PRO A 234 11.48 -0.42 16.07
C PRO A 234 11.85 -1.18 14.78
N MET A 235 10.85 -1.68 14.07
CA MET A 235 11.02 -2.41 12.82
C MET A 235 11.56 -1.51 11.71
N TYR A 236 10.98 -0.32 11.53
CA TYR A 236 11.42 0.66 10.56
C TYR A 236 12.88 1.06 10.76
N TYR A 237 13.28 1.43 11.97
CA TYR A 237 14.66 1.84 12.25
C TYR A 237 15.65 0.69 12.14
N ASN A 238 15.27 -0.53 12.51
CA ASN A 238 16.10 -1.71 12.30
C ASN A 238 16.38 -1.96 10.82
N MET A 239 15.37 -1.81 9.96
CA MET A 239 15.53 -1.94 8.51
C MET A 239 16.39 -0.81 7.92
N VAL A 240 16.21 0.43 8.39
CA VAL A 240 16.97 1.60 7.90
C VAL A 240 18.44 1.58 8.37
N ASP A 241 18.70 1.08 9.58
CA ASP A 241 20.06 0.94 10.12
C ASP A 241 20.88 -0.12 9.38
N ASN A 242 20.24 -1.19 8.96
CA ASN A 242 20.89 -2.28 8.22
C ASN A 242 21.19 -1.84 6.77
N LYS A 243 22.48 -1.91 6.37
CA LYS A 243 22.93 -1.54 5.00
C LYS A 243 22.21 -2.34 3.91
N PHE A 244 21.94 -3.63 4.15
CA PHE A 244 21.21 -4.48 3.22
C PHE A 244 19.72 -4.10 3.16
N GLY A 245 19.06 -3.96 4.32
CA GLY A 245 17.68 -3.52 4.42
C GLY A 245 17.44 -2.16 3.75
N ARG A 246 18.34 -1.19 3.98
CA ARG A 246 18.27 0.13 3.34
C ARG A 246 18.34 0.05 1.81
N LYS A 247 19.22 -0.79 1.24
CA LYS A 247 19.28 -0.99 -0.21
C LYS A 247 17.98 -1.57 -0.76
N VAL A 248 17.42 -2.58 -0.11
CA VAL A 248 16.16 -3.20 -0.52
C VAL A 248 15.02 -2.18 -0.47
N VAL A 249 14.90 -1.40 0.60
CA VAL A 249 13.89 -0.34 0.72
C VAL A 249 14.04 0.71 -0.37
N LEU A 250 15.29 1.14 -0.67
CA LEU A 250 15.54 2.10 -1.76
C LEU A 250 15.12 1.58 -3.15
N PHE A 251 15.25 0.27 -3.39
CA PHE A 251 14.74 -0.34 -4.63
C PHE A 251 13.22 -0.46 -4.66
N ILE A 252 12.59 -0.67 -3.51
CA ILE A 252 11.14 -0.83 -3.42
C ILE A 252 10.43 0.52 -3.54
N ILE A 253 10.98 1.62 -3.05
CA ILE A 253 10.35 2.96 -3.11
C ILE A 253 9.98 3.36 -4.55
N PRO A 254 10.89 3.34 -5.54
CA PRO A 254 10.53 3.66 -6.93
C PRO A 254 9.44 2.75 -7.49
N TYR A 255 9.49 1.46 -7.14
CA TYR A 255 8.50 0.48 -7.53
C TYR A 255 7.10 0.80 -6.95
N VAL A 256 7.02 1.11 -5.64
CA VAL A 256 5.77 1.53 -4.99
C VAL A 256 5.21 2.79 -5.63
N LEU A 257 6.07 3.80 -5.87
CA LEU A 257 5.69 5.05 -6.53
C LEU A 257 5.16 4.80 -7.94
N LEU A 258 5.83 3.94 -8.72
CA LEU A 258 5.45 3.62 -10.09
C LEU A 258 4.08 2.91 -10.13
N ILE A 259 3.85 1.93 -9.26
CA ILE A 259 2.55 1.24 -9.18
C ILE A 259 1.45 2.19 -8.74
N THR A 260 1.70 3.00 -7.71
CA THR A 260 0.72 3.97 -7.23
C THR A 260 0.38 4.99 -8.32
N LEU A 261 1.38 5.42 -9.10
CA LEU A 261 1.18 6.31 -10.24
C LEU A 261 0.37 5.62 -11.36
N ILE A 262 0.73 4.40 -11.73
CA ILE A 262 0.00 3.63 -12.75
C ILE A 262 -1.46 3.44 -12.33
N VAL A 263 -1.70 2.99 -11.11
CA VAL A 263 -3.06 2.82 -10.57
C VAL A 263 -3.79 4.16 -10.53
N GLY A 264 -3.14 5.21 -10.05
CA GLY A 264 -3.71 6.56 -10.00
C GLY A 264 -4.08 7.13 -11.38
N LEU A 265 -3.31 6.80 -12.43
CA LEU A 265 -3.57 7.23 -13.81
C LEU A 265 -4.53 6.29 -14.56
N SER A 266 -4.56 5.00 -14.19
CA SER A 266 -5.35 3.98 -14.88
C SER A 266 -6.82 4.00 -14.48
N PHE A 267 -7.17 4.63 -13.36
CA PHE A 267 -8.57 4.87 -13.03
C PHE A 267 -9.17 5.84 -14.04
N LYS A 268 -9.52 5.30 -15.21
CA LYS A 268 -10.52 5.94 -16.04
C LYS A 268 -11.74 6.06 -15.15
N THR A 269 -12.13 7.29 -14.82
CA THR A 269 -13.49 7.56 -14.38
C THR A 269 -14.37 6.82 -15.37
N GLN A 270 -14.93 5.69 -14.96
CA GLN A 270 -16.05 5.11 -15.69
C GLN A 270 -17.13 6.16 -15.57
N ALA A 271 -17.17 7.03 -16.56
CA ALA A 271 -18.10 8.13 -16.62
C ALA A 271 -19.49 7.57 -16.94
N TYR A 272 -20.06 6.84 -15.97
CA TYR A 272 -21.52 6.69 -15.93
C TYR A 272 -22.19 7.99 -15.52
N LEU A 273 -21.42 8.93 -14.97
CA LEU A 273 -21.87 10.31 -14.74
C LEU A 273 -21.17 11.19 -15.76
N PRO A 274 -21.89 11.76 -16.74
CA PRO A 274 -21.32 12.72 -17.66
C PRO A 274 -20.84 13.93 -16.85
N ASP A 275 -19.54 14.23 -16.94
CA ASP A 275 -19.03 15.52 -16.55
C ASP A 275 -19.85 16.58 -17.31
N ASN A 276 -20.34 17.61 -16.63
CA ASN A 276 -21.16 18.67 -17.24
C ASN A 276 -20.55 19.31 -18.50
N ARG A 277 -19.25 19.09 -18.76
CA ARG A 277 -18.55 19.48 -19.99
C ARG A 277 -18.70 18.48 -21.14
N GLN A 278 -19.06 17.22 -20.85
CA GLN A 278 -19.20 16.18 -21.87
C GLN A 278 -20.65 16.04 -22.40
N LEU A 279 -21.63 16.69 -21.75
CA LEU A 279 -23.00 16.75 -22.27
C LEU A 279 -23.11 17.35 -23.69
N GLN A 280 -22.11 18.10 -24.13
CA GLN A 280 -22.05 18.66 -25.49
C GLN A 280 -21.46 17.71 -26.56
N SER A 281 -20.85 16.59 -26.17
CA SER A 281 -20.24 15.64 -27.11
C SER A 281 -20.83 14.22 -27.06
N MET A 282 -21.93 14.01 -26.37
CA MET A 282 -22.58 12.71 -26.28
C MET A 282 -23.33 12.33 -27.57
N THR A 283 -22.58 11.97 -28.60
CA THR A 283 -23.09 11.14 -29.70
C THR A 283 -22.95 9.64 -29.44
N ASN A 284 -22.23 9.24 -28.40
CA ASN A 284 -22.08 7.85 -28.00
C ASN A 284 -22.95 7.54 -26.77
N THR A 285 -24.18 7.26 -27.00
CA THR A 285 -25.13 6.74 -26.05
C THR A 285 -24.75 5.28 -25.74
N TYR A 286 -24.36 5.00 -24.49
CA TYR A 286 -24.25 3.63 -24.01
C TYR A 286 -25.66 3.09 -23.78
N TYR A 287 -26.10 2.21 -24.63
CA TYR A 287 -27.36 1.49 -24.51
C TYR A 287 -27.06 0.06 -24.12
N ASP A 288 -26.92 -0.20 -22.84
CA ASP A 288 -27.03 -1.56 -22.35
C ASP A 288 -28.45 -1.84 -21.91
N ASP A 289 -28.96 -3.02 -22.24
CA ASP A 289 -30.24 -3.49 -21.75
C ASP A 289 -30.05 -3.88 -20.27
N THR A 290 -30.40 -2.96 -19.36
CA THR A 290 -30.15 -3.09 -17.93
C THR A 290 -31.26 -3.82 -17.18
N ALA A 291 -32.13 -4.55 -17.87
CA ALA A 291 -33.28 -5.24 -17.29
C ALA A 291 -32.92 -6.18 -16.12
N ASP A 292 -31.66 -6.65 -16.06
CA ASP A 292 -31.14 -7.54 -15.03
C ASP A 292 -30.15 -6.88 -14.05
N LEU A 293 -29.83 -5.60 -14.23
CA LEU A 293 -28.89 -4.89 -13.36
C LEU A 293 -29.66 -4.15 -12.26
N LYS A 294 -29.19 -4.29 -11.02
CA LYS A 294 -29.65 -3.44 -9.90
C LYS A 294 -29.36 -1.99 -10.24
N ILE A 295 -30.42 -1.23 -10.55
CA ILE A 295 -30.33 0.20 -10.87
C ILE A 295 -29.83 0.93 -9.62
N PRO A 296 -28.76 1.73 -9.71
CA PRO A 296 -28.35 2.56 -8.60
C PRO A 296 -29.46 3.54 -8.21
N SER A 297 -29.79 3.60 -6.93
CA SER A 297 -30.96 4.36 -6.40
C SER A 297 -30.86 5.89 -6.53
N TYR A 298 -29.83 6.44 -7.16
CA TYR A 298 -29.53 7.85 -7.20
C TYR A 298 -29.42 8.46 -8.61
N SER A 299 -29.70 7.72 -9.66
CA SER A 299 -29.73 8.27 -11.03
C SER A 299 -31.07 8.03 -11.70
N ALA A 300 -31.57 9.04 -12.42
CA ALA A 300 -32.70 8.82 -13.31
C ALA A 300 -32.34 7.79 -14.36
N SER A 301 -33.08 6.72 -14.45
CA SER A 301 -32.78 5.61 -15.35
C SER A 301 -34.04 5.04 -15.99
N ILE A 302 -33.88 4.47 -17.17
CA ILE A 302 -34.92 3.79 -17.93
C ILE A 302 -34.54 2.31 -17.97
N ASN A 303 -35.47 1.40 -17.65
CA ASN A 303 -35.22 -0.04 -17.55
C ASN A 303 -34.71 -0.68 -18.85
N SER A 304 -35.10 -0.16 -19.99
CA SER A 304 -34.68 -0.68 -21.29
C SER A 304 -34.76 0.40 -22.36
N LYS A 305 -33.86 0.37 -23.34
CA LYS A 305 -33.97 1.19 -24.56
C LYS A 305 -35.11 0.77 -25.47
N PHE A 306 -35.66 -0.42 -25.26
CA PHE A 306 -36.79 -0.92 -26.01
C PHE A 306 -38.07 -0.76 -25.18
N VAL A 307 -38.97 0.08 -25.64
CA VAL A 307 -40.30 0.25 -25.04
C VAL A 307 -41.15 -0.95 -25.39
N LYS A 308 -41.28 -1.89 -24.45
CA LYS A 308 -42.20 -3.01 -24.54
C LYS A 308 -43.53 -2.54 -23.96
N ASN A 309 -44.62 -2.77 -24.67
CA ASN A 309 -45.98 -2.42 -24.22
C ASN A 309 -46.39 -0.94 -24.27
N GLY A 310 -45.62 -0.09 -24.98
CA GLY A 310 -46.03 1.31 -25.21
C GLY A 310 -45.76 2.27 -24.03
N PHE A 311 -45.17 1.82 -22.93
CA PHE A 311 -44.82 2.63 -21.77
C PHE A 311 -43.31 2.52 -21.44
N ALA A 312 -42.66 3.64 -21.20
CA ALA A 312 -41.30 3.70 -20.68
C ALA A 312 -41.39 3.91 -19.16
N GLU A 313 -40.79 2.99 -18.39
CA GLU A 313 -40.67 3.16 -16.93
C GLU A 313 -39.43 4.01 -16.64
N LEU A 314 -39.67 5.16 -16.03
CA LEU A 314 -38.63 6.10 -15.61
C LEU A 314 -38.46 6.00 -14.11
N TYR A 315 -37.26 5.59 -13.68
CA TYR A 315 -36.86 5.65 -12.27
C TYR A 315 -36.30 7.03 -11.96
N LEU A 316 -36.91 7.74 -11.05
CA LEU A 316 -36.43 9.00 -10.50
C LEU A 316 -36.00 8.74 -9.04
N PRO A 317 -34.74 8.95 -8.69
CA PRO A 317 -34.33 8.88 -7.29
C PRO A 317 -34.98 10.05 -6.52
N TYR A 318 -35.43 9.73 -5.32
CA TYR A 318 -36.02 10.72 -4.38
C TYR A 318 -34.88 11.35 -3.57
#